data_4fc7d7220d586f3e1abc186b2e4f754d
#
_entry.id   4fc7d7220d586f3e1abc186b2e4f754d
#
_cell.length_a   1.000
_cell.length_b   1.000
_cell.length_c   1.000
_cell.angle_alpha   90.00
_cell.angle_beta   90.00
_cell.angle_gamma   90.00
#
_symmetry.space_group_name_H-M   'P 1'
#
loop_
_entity.id
_entity.type
_entity.pdbx_description
1 polymer ?
#
loop_
_entity_poly.entity_id
_entity_poly.type
_entity_poly.pdbx_seq_one_letter_code
_entity_poly.pdbx_strand_id
1 'polypeptide(L)'
;MKSLKVLACAACLLGTVSGVGLAKDVQTIGGAMVVPNNVNVVSASKANTPSFITSFITNQEKADPSSANPVNAQVKEFINNLGTNIELYQLQGADKTGQKDAFLVAVDVKVVAQQLAGREANDPMFIAAMAALDKGQVDPVTEQLILGTINKNIPTKTTVVPLNGPINVPSLDANKGRIMPKVLKTITVEDAEQVHPVAGTKYQTYTASSRMLYSDGTVQTPLYANAAFVLKPGKPVLYVGVTSDVQRDYFKPIFDNAFKSIK
;
A
#
# COMPACT_ATOMS: atom_id res chain seq x y z
N MET A 1 -26.21 -1.33 48.86
CA MET A 1 -26.49 -1.11 47.43
C MET A 1 -25.58 -0.11 46.72
N LYS A 2 -24.75 0.69 47.41
CA LYS A 2 -23.79 1.63 46.76
C LYS A 2 -22.50 0.96 46.30
N SER A 3 -22.07 -0.14 46.90
CA SER A 3 -20.86 -0.88 46.55
C SER A 3 -20.96 -1.68 45.24
N LEU A 4 -22.19 -2.11 44.87
CA LEU A 4 -22.36 -2.91 43.63
C LEU A 4 -22.26 -2.05 42.36
N LYS A 5 -22.66 -0.73 42.45
CA LYS A 5 -22.53 0.19 41.33
C LYS A 5 -21.09 0.60 41.05
N VAL A 6 -20.25 0.68 42.09
CA VAL A 6 -18.80 0.96 41.93
C VAL A 6 -18.06 -0.22 41.31
N LEU A 7 -18.47 -1.45 41.65
CA LEU A 7 -17.89 -2.66 41.04
C LEU A 7 -18.25 -2.80 39.55
N ALA A 8 -19.48 -2.43 39.18
CA ALA A 8 -19.93 -2.45 37.79
C ALA A 8 -19.22 -1.39 36.94
N CYS A 9 -18.96 -0.19 37.47
CA CYS A 9 -18.18 0.83 36.78
C CYS A 9 -16.68 0.44 36.66
N ALA A 10 -16.11 -0.21 37.68
CA ALA A 10 -14.74 -0.72 37.61
C ALA A 10 -14.59 -1.86 36.61
N ALA A 11 -15.58 -2.75 36.51
CA ALA A 11 -15.60 -3.81 35.49
C ALA A 11 -15.76 -3.27 34.07
N CYS A 12 -16.56 -2.20 33.88
CA CYS A 12 -16.66 -1.52 32.59
C CYS A 12 -15.37 -0.78 32.20
N LEU A 13 -14.67 -0.17 33.16
CA LEU A 13 -13.37 0.46 32.93
C LEU A 13 -12.26 -0.57 32.64
N LEU A 14 -12.27 -1.73 33.31
CA LEU A 14 -11.37 -2.84 33.01
C LEU A 14 -11.68 -3.50 31.66
N GLY A 15 -12.95 -3.55 31.26
CA GLY A 15 -13.36 -4.05 29.95
C GLY A 15 -12.95 -3.15 28.77
N THR A 16 -12.73 -1.85 29.01
CA THR A 16 -12.25 -0.91 27.96
C THR A 16 -10.71 -0.81 27.91
N VAL A 17 -10.01 -1.24 28.96
CA VAL A 17 -8.54 -1.28 28.99
C VAL A 17 -7.97 -2.65 28.55
N SER A 18 -8.79 -3.70 28.53
CA SER A 18 -8.41 -5.02 28.00
C SER A 18 -8.26 -5.06 26.47
N GLY A 19 -8.36 -3.93 25.79
CA GLY A 19 -8.01 -3.77 24.37
C GLY A 19 -6.57 -3.38 24.09
N VAL A 20 -5.69 -3.28 25.11
CA VAL A 20 -4.23 -3.32 24.92
C VAL A 20 -3.87 -4.79 24.73
N GLY A 21 -4.41 -5.38 23.68
CA GLY A 21 -4.19 -6.75 23.31
C GLY A 21 -2.70 -6.95 23.10
N LEU A 22 -2.19 -8.03 23.65
CA LEU A 22 -0.89 -8.57 23.30
C LEU A 22 -0.65 -8.36 21.80
N ALA A 23 0.48 -7.78 21.46
CA ALA A 23 0.90 -7.57 20.09
C ALA A 23 1.82 -8.71 19.67
N LYS A 24 1.83 -9.02 18.38
CA LYS A 24 2.71 -10.05 17.78
C LYS A 24 3.64 -9.43 16.76
N ASP A 25 4.84 -9.98 16.67
CA ASP A 25 5.79 -9.64 15.62
C ASP A 25 5.43 -10.36 14.32
N VAL A 26 5.34 -9.60 13.23
CA VAL A 26 5.18 -10.10 11.87
C VAL A 26 6.47 -9.82 11.12
N GLN A 27 7.12 -10.90 10.65
CA GLN A 27 8.35 -10.77 9.87
C GLN A 27 8.02 -10.32 8.46
N THR A 28 8.72 -9.30 7.98
CA THR A 28 8.60 -8.78 6.62
C THR A 28 9.98 -8.61 5.99
N ILE A 29 10.03 -8.36 4.69
CA ILE A 29 11.30 -8.09 3.98
C ILE A 29 12.08 -6.92 4.59
N GLY A 30 11.42 -5.96 5.23
CA GLY A 30 12.04 -4.80 5.89
C GLY A 30 12.39 -5.02 7.35
N GLY A 31 11.93 -6.11 7.95
CA GLY A 31 12.13 -6.43 9.36
C GLY A 31 10.85 -6.80 10.08
N ALA A 32 10.93 -6.97 11.39
CA ALA A 32 9.77 -7.26 12.21
C ALA A 32 8.94 -5.99 12.43
N MET A 33 7.64 -6.09 12.22
CA MET A 33 6.66 -5.07 12.60
C MET A 33 5.67 -5.63 13.62
N VAL A 34 5.15 -4.78 14.48
CA VAL A 34 4.21 -5.16 15.54
C VAL A 34 2.78 -4.96 15.08
N VAL A 35 1.98 -6.02 15.18
CA VAL A 35 0.55 -6.00 14.82
C VAL A 35 -0.26 -6.50 16.03
N PRO A 36 -1.44 -5.92 16.35
CA PRO A 36 -2.29 -6.40 17.43
C PRO A 36 -2.64 -7.89 17.27
N ASN A 37 -2.69 -8.65 18.37
CA ASN A 37 -2.98 -10.09 18.35
C ASN A 37 -4.37 -10.44 17.81
N ASN A 38 -5.34 -9.54 17.94
CA ASN A 38 -6.69 -9.70 17.41
C ASN A 38 -6.77 -9.48 15.88
N VAL A 39 -5.66 -9.15 15.22
CA VAL A 39 -5.55 -9.08 13.76
C VAL A 39 -4.83 -10.32 13.26
N ASN A 40 -5.52 -11.16 12.51
CA ASN A 40 -4.88 -12.27 11.81
C ASN A 40 -4.12 -11.76 10.59
N VAL A 41 -2.88 -12.20 10.42
CA VAL A 41 -2.02 -11.81 9.29
C VAL A 41 -1.68 -13.06 8.49
N VAL A 42 -2.10 -13.05 7.24
CA VAL A 42 -1.86 -14.15 6.30
C VAL A 42 -0.96 -13.65 5.18
N SER A 43 0.23 -14.25 5.08
CA SER A 43 1.16 -13.95 3.98
C SER A 43 0.69 -14.62 2.70
N ALA A 44 0.63 -13.86 1.61
CA ALA A 44 0.42 -14.41 0.29
C ALA A 44 1.75 -14.93 -0.30
N SER A 45 1.68 -16.06 -0.97
CA SER A 45 2.80 -16.65 -1.71
C SER A 45 2.37 -16.98 -3.13
N LYS A 46 3.31 -17.36 -3.99
CA LYS A 46 2.99 -17.87 -5.34
C LYS A 46 2.01 -19.04 -5.30
N ALA A 47 2.10 -19.88 -4.26
CA ALA A 47 1.23 -21.04 -4.07
C ALA A 47 -0.13 -20.68 -3.43
N ASN A 48 -0.20 -19.53 -2.76
CA ASN A 48 -1.40 -19.05 -2.06
C ASN A 48 -1.68 -17.59 -2.41
N THR A 49 -1.82 -17.31 -3.72
CA THR A 49 -2.17 -15.98 -4.20
C THR A 49 -3.63 -15.68 -3.87
N PRO A 50 -3.94 -14.56 -3.21
CA PRO A 50 -5.31 -14.18 -2.88
C PRO A 50 -6.21 -14.17 -4.13
N SER A 51 -7.44 -14.65 -3.97
CA SER A 51 -8.40 -14.81 -5.06
C SER A 51 -8.68 -13.52 -5.85
N PHE A 52 -8.62 -12.36 -5.20
CA PHE A 52 -8.81 -11.07 -5.87
C PHE A 52 -7.69 -10.76 -6.86
N ILE A 53 -6.41 -11.12 -6.55
CA ILE A 53 -5.27 -10.96 -7.48
C ILE A 53 -5.46 -11.92 -8.66
N THR A 54 -5.78 -13.19 -8.37
CA THR A 54 -6.03 -14.18 -9.40
C THR A 54 -7.19 -13.76 -10.29
N SER A 55 -8.27 -13.25 -9.72
CA SER A 55 -9.43 -12.76 -10.47
C SER A 55 -9.08 -11.51 -11.31
N PHE A 56 -8.27 -10.60 -10.75
CA PHE A 56 -7.80 -9.42 -11.47
C PHE A 56 -6.99 -9.83 -12.72
N ILE A 57 -6.04 -10.75 -12.56
CA ILE A 57 -5.21 -11.27 -13.65
C ILE A 57 -6.08 -11.95 -14.72
N THR A 58 -6.93 -12.89 -14.30
CA THR A 58 -7.79 -13.63 -15.20
C THR A 58 -8.75 -12.70 -15.97
N ASN A 59 -9.29 -11.69 -15.32
CA ASN A 59 -10.16 -10.72 -15.97
C ASN A 59 -9.38 -9.83 -16.96
N GLN A 60 -8.14 -9.47 -16.65
CA GLN A 60 -7.28 -8.73 -17.58
C GLN A 60 -6.90 -9.57 -18.80
N GLU A 61 -6.53 -10.82 -18.61
CA GLU A 61 -6.19 -11.74 -19.70
C GLU A 61 -7.38 -12.03 -20.62
N LYS A 62 -8.59 -12.13 -20.06
CA LYS A 62 -9.82 -12.26 -20.85
C LYS A 62 -10.18 -10.99 -21.63
N ALA A 63 -9.93 -9.82 -21.04
CA ALA A 63 -10.25 -8.54 -21.66
C ALA A 63 -9.29 -8.17 -22.79
N ASP A 64 -8.02 -8.57 -22.68
CA ASP A 64 -6.99 -8.34 -23.69
C ASP A 64 -5.97 -9.48 -23.68
N PRO A 65 -6.22 -10.53 -24.48
CA PRO A 65 -5.32 -11.69 -24.54
C PRO A 65 -3.98 -11.41 -25.22
N SER A 66 -3.76 -10.19 -25.76
CA SER A 66 -2.49 -9.87 -26.38
C SER A 66 -1.36 -9.84 -25.33
N SER A 67 -0.29 -10.58 -25.58
CA SER A 67 0.92 -10.60 -24.76
C SER A 67 1.67 -9.26 -24.73
N ALA A 68 1.27 -8.31 -25.57
CA ALA A 68 1.83 -6.96 -25.69
C ALA A 68 1.19 -5.94 -24.74
N ASN A 69 0.18 -6.32 -23.93
CA ASN A 69 -0.42 -5.41 -22.97
C ASN A 69 0.57 -5.12 -21.83
N PRO A 70 1.04 -3.87 -21.67
CA PRO A 70 2.02 -3.51 -20.65
C PRO A 70 1.51 -3.78 -19.22
N VAL A 71 0.20 -3.72 -18.97
CA VAL A 71 -0.39 -4.03 -17.66
C VAL A 71 -0.23 -5.52 -17.34
N ASN A 72 -0.40 -6.41 -18.33
CA ASN A 72 -0.20 -7.84 -18.13
C ASN A 72 1.28 -8.17 -17.82
N ALA A 73 2.21 -7.46 -18.44
CA ALA A 73 3.63 -7.61 -18.15
C ALA A 73 3.96 -7.17 -16.71
N GLN A 74 3.46 -6.02 -16.28
CA GLN A 74 3.65 -5.51 -14.92
C GLN A 74 3.03 -6.42 -13.86
N VAL A 75 1.85 -6.97 -14.10
CA VAL A 75 1.19 -7.92 -13.19
C VAL A 75 1.97 -9.23 -13.11
N LYS A 76 2.46 -9.76 -14.23
CA LYS A 76 3.32 -10.95 -14.24
C LYS A 76 4.61 -10.70 -13.46
N GLU A 77 5.23 -9.55 -13.64
CA GLU A 77 6.42 -9.17 -12.92
C GLU A 77 6.17 -9.00 -11.41
N PHE A 78 5.05 -8.38 -11.03
CA PHE A 78 4.62 -8.32 -9.63
C PHE A 78 4.53 -9.73 -9.00
N ILE A 79 3.88 -10.68 -9.70
CA ILE A 79 3.73 -12.06 -9.22
C ILE A 79 5.09 -12.77 -9.15
N ASN A 80 5.98 -12.54 -10.12
CA ASN A 80 7.30 -13.13 -10.12
C ASN A 80 8.18 -12.64 -8.95
N ASN A 81 7.97 -11.40 -8.52
CA ASN A 81 8.65 -10.81 -7.36
C ASN A 81 7.97 -11.15 -6.02
N LEU A 82 6.75 -11.74 -6.04
CA LEU A 82 6.00 -12.06 -4.82
C LEU A 82 6.75 -13.13 -4.00
N GLY A 83 6.99 -12.81 -2.73
CA GLY A 83 7.72 -13.65 -1.79
C GLY A 83 9.26 -13.49 -1.88
N THR A 84 9.77 -12.64 -2.78
CA THR A 84 11.21 -12.36 -2.90
C THR A 84 11.52 -10.88 -2.64
N ASN A 85 10.99 -10.00 -3.49
CA ASN A 85 11.21 -8.55 -3.41
C ASN A 85 9.91 -7.78 -3.11
N ILE A 86 8.79 -8.47 -3.21
CA ILE A 86 7.46 -7.97 -2.88
C ILE A 86 6.80 -8.99 -1.97
N GLU A 87 6.28 -8.55 -0.85
CA GLU A 87 5.45 -9.36 0.03
C GLU A 87 4.05 -8.76 0.10
N LEU A 88 3.06 -9.62 0.14
CA LEU A 88 1.66 -9.25 0.30
C LEU A 88 1.09 -9.98 1.51
N TYR A 89 0.45 -9.24 2.38
CA TYR A 89 -0.23 -9.74 3.56
C TYR A 89 -1.69 -9.35 3.53
N GLN A 90 -2.56 -10.28 3.85
CA GLN A 90 -3.94 -9.99 4.21
C GLN A 90 -4.04 -9.85 5.73
N LEU A 91 -4.59 -8.73 6.18
CA LEU A 91 -4.88 -8.46 7.58
C LEU A 91 -6.38 -8.64 7.79
N GLN A 92 -6.74 -9.49 8.74
CA GLN A 92 -8.14 -9.80 9.05
C GLN A 92 -8.38 -9.49 10.52
N GLY A 93 -9.36 -8.65 10.78
CA GLY A 93 -9.77 -8.29 12.13
C GLY A 93 -11.29 -8.33 12.28
N ALA A 94 -11.76 -7.96 13.46
CA ALA A 94 -13.18 -7.81 13.72
C ALA A 94 -13.43 -6.77 14.80
N ASP A 95 -14.54 -6.09 14.71
CA ASP A 95 -15.09 -5.24 15.74
C ASP A 95 -16.59 -5.46 15.91
N LYS A 96 -17.27 -4.56 16.63
CA LYS A 96 -18.71 -4.63 16.87
C LYS A 96 -19.54 -4.57 15.57
N THR A 97 -18.97 -4.04 14.48
CA THR A 97 -19.64 -3.85 13.20
C THR A 97 -19.39 -5.00 12.23
N GLY A 98 -18.55 -5.99 12.61
CA GLY A 98 -18.29 -7.20 11.84
C GLY A 98 -16.83 -7.39 11.44
N GLN A 99 -16.62 -8.24 10.46
CA GLN A 99 -15.32 -8.56 9.92
C GLN A 99 -14.69 -7.36 9.21
N LYS A 100 -13.37 -7.24 9.32
CA LYS A 100 -12.55 -6.18 8.75
C LYS A 100 -11.39 -6.79 7.99
N ASP A 101 -11.14 -6.28 6.80
CA ASP A 101 -10.07 -6.75 5.93
C ASP A 101 -9.23 -5.59 5.42
N ALA A 102 -7.93 -5.81 5.38
CA ALA A 102 -6.97 -4.92 4.73
C ALA A 102 -5.87 -5.72 4.06
N PHE A 103 -5.16 -5.08 3.17
CA PHE A 103 -3.96 -5.61 2.56
C PHE A 103 -2.76 -4.74 2.91
N LEU A 104 -1.62 -5.38 3.10
CA LEU A 104 -0.34 -4.72 3.29
C LEU A 104 0.64 -5.29 2.27
N VAL A 105 1.22 -4.40 1.47
CA VAL A 105 2.29 -4.72 0.53
C VAL A 105 3.59 -4.18 1.10
N ALA A 106 4.66 -4.97 1.07
CA ALA A 106 6.01 -4.55 1.37
C ALA A 106 6.88 -4.76 0.13
N VAL A 107 7.59 -3.71 -0.30
CA VAL A 107 8.37 -3.69 -1.54
C VAL A 107 9.81 -3.32 -1.23
N ASP A 108 10.77 -4.17 -1.64
CA ASP A 108 12.18 -3.80 -1.69
C ASP A 108 12.39 -2.76 -2.81
N VAL A 109 12.50 -1.50 -2.40
CA VAL A 109 12.52 -0.37 -3.33
C VAL A 109 13.75 -0.41 -4.22
N LYS A 110 14.90 -0.84 -3.68
CA LYS A 110 16.15 -0.89 -4.45
C LYS A 110 16.08 -1.86 -5.62
N VAL A 111 15.59 -3.07 -5.34
CA VAL A 111 15.48 -4.11 -6.37
C VAL A 111 14.46 -3.73 -7.42
N VAL A 112 13.29 -3.26 -7.00
CA VAL A 112 12.22 -2.86 -7.93
C VAL A 112 12.62 -1.63 -8.74
N ALA A 113 13.27 -0.63 -8.12
CA ALA A 113 13.77 0.53 -8.84
C ALA A 113 14.83 0.16 -9.89
N GLN A 114 15.76 -0.75 -9.57
CA GLN A 114 16.76 -1.25 -10.52
C GLN A 114 16.10 -1.99 -11.70
N GLN A 115 15.09 -2.79 -11.44
CA GLN A 115 14.34 -3.50 -12.49
C GLN A 115 13.59 -2.54 -13.42
N LEU A 116 12.97 -1.50 -12.85
CA LEU A 116 12.18 -0.52 -13.61
C LEU A 116 13.06 0.47 -14.38
N ALA A 117 14.24 0.80 -13.86
CA ALA A 117 15.13 1.79 -14.47
C ALA A 117 15.64 1.36 -15.86
N GLY A 118 15.74 0.07 -16.12
CA GLY A 118 16.20 -0.42 -17.42
C GLY A 118 17.50 0.27 -17.88
N ARG A 119 17.44 1.07 -18.96
CA ARG A 119 18.61 1.82 -19.47
C ARG A 119 19.06 2.96 -18.56
N GLU A 120 18.14 3.52 -17.79
CA GLU A 120 18.40 4.61 -16.83
C GLU A 120 19.15 4.12 -15.59
N ALA A 121 19.28 2.81 -15.39
CA ALA A 121 20.05 2.24 -14.29
C ALA A 121 21.54 2.68 -14.30
N ASN A 122 22.05 3.10 -15.46
CA ASN A 122 23.42 3.61 -15.63
C ASN A 122 23.49 5.15 -15.51
N ASP A 123 22.38 5.83 -15.27
CA ASP A 123 22.37 7.28 -15.06
C ASP A 123 23.09 7.61 -13.74
N PRO A 124 24.05 8.55 -13.74
CA PRO A 124 24.79 8.93 -12.52
C PRO A 124 23.89 9.43 -11.39
N MET A 125 22.77 10.11 -11.70
CA MET A 125 21.83 10.55 -10.69
C MET A 125 21.05 9.37 -10.10
N PHE A 126 20.67 8.39 -10.93
CA PHE A 126 20.02 7.17 -10.42
C PHE A 126 20.97 6.38 -9.51
N ILE A 127 22.24 6.22 -9.92
CA ILE A 127 23.26 5.55 -9.10
C ILE A 127 23.48 6.29 -7.78
N ALA A 128 23.56 7.61 -7.80
CA ALA A 128 23.71 8.43 -6.59
C ALA A 128 22.49 8.31 -5.66
N ALA A 129 21.26 8.30 -6.22
CA ALA A 129 20.05 8.09 -5.46
C ALA A 129 20.00 6.71 -4.80
N MET A 130 20.37 5.66 -5.55
CA MET A 130 20.45 4.29 -4.99
C MET A 130 21.51 4.18 -3.89
N ALA A 131 22.66 4.83 -4.05
CA ALA A 131 23.70 4.88 -3.02
C ALA A 131 23.26 5.63 -1.76
N ALA A 132 22.44 6.68 -1.91
CA ALA A 132 21.88 7.40 -0.77
C ALA A 132 20.86 6.51 0.00
N LEU A 133 20.02 5.79 -0.73
CA LEU A 133 19.07 4.83 -0.13
C LEU A 133 19.79 3.69 0.61
N ASP A 134 20.92 3.24 0.09
CA ASP A 134 21.75 2.19 0.72
C ASP A 134 22.33 2.62 2.09
N LYS A 135 22.61 3.89 2.27
CA LYS A 135 23.10 4.41 3.56
C LYS A 135 22.01 4.32 4.65
N GLY A 136 20.74 4.25 4.26
CA GLY A 136 19.62 4.20 5.19
C GLY A 136 19.40 5.49 5.97
N GLN A 137 20.03 6.59 5.54
CA GLN A 137 19.92 7.90 6.17
C GLN A 137 20.04 8.99 5.12
N VAL A 138 19.21 10.01 5.27
CA VAL A 138 19.27 11.25 4.51
C VAL A 138 19.57 12.37 5.51
N ASP A 139 20.53 13.23 5.19
CA ASP A 139 20.83 14.38 6.03
C ASP A 139 19.67 15.39 6.06
N PRO A 140 19.55 16.20 7.13
CA PRO A 140 18.37 17.06 7.31
C PRO A 140 18.14 18.07 6.19
N VAL A 141 19.18 18.56 5.52
CA VAL A 141 19.06 19.54 4.44
C VAL A 141 18.50 18.85 3.18
N THR A 142 19.07 17.71 2.82
CA THR A 142 18.58 16.86 1.72
C THR A 142 17.18 16.37 1.98
N GLU A 143 16.86 15.97 3.22
CA GLU A 143 15.51 15.56 3.65
C GLU A 143 14.48 16.67 3.38
N GLN A 144 14.75 17.89 3.85
CA GLN A 144 13.84 19.02 3.63
C GLN A 144 13.64 19.33 2.15
N LEU A 145 14.69 19.24 1.35
CA LEU A 145 14.62 19.46 -0.10
C LEU A 145 13.75 18.37 -0.79
N ILE A 146 13.97 17.12 -0.44
CA ILE A 146 13.21 15.97 -0.98
C ILE A 146 11.74 16.08 -0.57
N LEU A 147 11.46 16.28 0.72
CA LEU A 147 10.09 16.39 1.22
C LEU A 147 9.38 17.61 0.63
N GLY A 148 10.07 18.75 0.52
CA GLY A 148 9.53 19.93 -0.12
C GLY A 148 9.16 19.69 -1.59
N THR A 149 10.00 18.97 -2.33
CA THR A 149 9.75 18.61 -3.73
C THR A 149 8.58 17.63 -3.86
N ILE A 150 8.57 16.56 -3.06
CA ILE A 150 7.49 15.56 -3.07
C ILE A 150 6.17 16.24 -2.70
N ASN A 151 6.12 16.95 -1.58
CA ASN A 151 4.90 17.54 -1.05
C ASN A 151 4.33 18.65 -1.94
N LYS A 152 5.19 19.37 -2.68
CA LYS A 152 4.73 20.30 -3.70
C LYS A 152 4.01 19.63 -4.87
N ASN A 153 4.37 18.38 -5.16
CA ASN A 153 3.80 17.60 -6.26
C ASN A 153 2.69 16.65 -5.81
N ILE A 154 2.48 16.47 -4.50
CA ILE A 154 1.31 15.75 -4.00
C ILE A 154 0.07 16.54 -4.39
N PRO A 155 -0.88 15.91 -5.09
CA PRO A 155 -2.06 16.61 -5.55
C PRO A 155 -2.89 17.07 -4.35
N THR A 156 -3.09 18.36 -4.24
CA THR A 156 -4.08 18.97 -3.33
C THR A 156 -5.49 18.82 -3.90
N LYS A 157 -5.60 18.34 -5.14
CA LYS A 157 -6.83 18.11 -5.88
C LYS A 157 -6.86 16.68 -6.41
N THR A 158 -8.05 16.20 -6.68
CA THR A 158 -8.32 14.93 -7.32
C THR A 158 -7.38 14.66 -8.51
N THR A 159 -6.58 13.62 -8.41
CA THR A 159 -5.73 13.14 -9.50
C THR A 159 -6.26 11.79 -9.98
N VAL A 160 -6.49 11.68 -11.28
CA VAL A 160 -6.89 10.42 -11.90
C VAL A 160 -5.67 9.70 -12.45
N VAL A 161 -5.44 8.48 -11.97
CA VAL A 161 -4.37 7.60 -12.47
C VAL A 161 -5.03 6.49 -13.28
N PRO A 162 -4.82 6.43 -14.60
CA PRO A 162 -5.34 5.34 -15.41
C PRO A 162 -4.56 4.05 -15.13
N LEU A 163 -5.27 2.97 -14.84
CA LEU A 163 -4.66 1.66 -14.56
C LEU A 163 -4.47 0.82 -15.82
N ASN A 164 -5.08 1.21 -16.93
CA ASN A 164 -5.05 0.44 -18.19
C ASN A 164 -3.97 0.91 -19.18
N GLY A 165 -3.04 1.75 -18.74
CA GLY A 165 -2.05 2.38 -19.61
C GLY A 165 -2.66 3.51 -20.46
N PRO A 166 -1.90 4.08 -21.42
CA PRO A 166 -2.41 5.12 -22.30
C PRO A 166 -3.64 4.60 -23.04
N ILE A 167 -4.69 5.42 -23.04
CA ILE A 167 -5.92 5.12 -23.80
C ILE A 167 -5.55 5.19 -25.28
N ASN A 168 -5.29 4.05 -25.89
CA ASN A 168 -5.38 3.97 -27.33
C ASN A 168 -6.86 4.10 -27.68
N VAL A 169 -7.25 5.30 -28.12
CA VAL A 169 -8.57 5.49 -28.74
C VAL A 169 -8.68 4.44 -29.83
N PRO A 170 -9.63 3.50 -29.75
CA PRO A 170 -9.75 2.51 -30.79
C PRO A 170 -9.92 3.26 -32.13
N SER A 171 -9.04 3.00 -33.08
CA SER A 171 -9.22 3.47 -34.43
C SER A 171 -10.64 3.08 -34.84
N LEU A 172 -11.40 4.04 -35.32
CA LEU A 172 -12.73 3.79 -35.88
C LEU A 172 -12.56 2.67 -36.92
N ASP A 173 -12.95 1.45 -36.58
CA ASP A 173 -13.02 0.39 -37.52
C ASP A 173 -14.18 0.76 -38.45
N ALA A 174 -13.83 1.29 -39.63
CA ALA A 174 -14.76 1.80 -40.61
C ALA A 174 -15.81 0.76 -41.04
N ASN A 175 -15.60 -0.52 -40.74
CA ASN A 175 -16.47 -1.61 -41.12
C ASN A 175 -17.51 -2.01 -40.08
N LYS A 176 -17.47 -1.52 -38.84
CA LYS A 176 -18.38 -2.01 -37.81
C LYS A 176 -19.24 -0.97 -37.09
N GLY A 177 -19.05 0.31 -37.30
CA GLY A 177 -19.94 1.38 -36.82
C GLY A 177 -20.25 1.40 -35.31
N ARG A 178 -19.55 0.61 -34.49
CA ARG A 178 -19.73 0.55 -33.04
C ARG A 178 -18.43 0.94 -32.35
N ILE A 179 -18.45 2.12 -31.77
CA ILE A 179 -17.46 2.50 -30.76
C ILE A 179 -17.81 1.70 -29.49
N MET A 180 -17.07 0.65 -29.20
CA MET A 180 -17.17 -0.02 -27.91
C MET A 180 -16.32 0.82 -26.92
N PRO A 181 -16.93 1.46 -25.93
CA PRO A 181 -16.14 2.17 -24.92
C PRO A 181 -15.28 1.15 -24.21
N LYS A 182 -13.95 1.32 -24.27
CA LYS A 182 -13.03 0.53 -23.45
C LYS A 182 -13.29 0.91 -21.99
N VAL A 183 -13.60 -0.07 -21.15
CA VAL A 183 -13.81 0.16 -19.72
C VAL A 183 -12.51 0.74 -19.14
N LEU A 184 -12.57 1.98 -18.69
CA LEU A 184 -11.44 2.65 -18.10
C LEU A 184 -11.39 2.32 -16.61
N LYS A 185 -10.34 1.61 -16.19
CA LYS A 185 -10.04 1.43 -14.78
C LYS A 185 -9.21 2.61 -14.30
N THR A 186 -9.64 3.26 -13.24
CA THR A 186 -8.96 4.43 -12.70
C THR A 186 -8.83 4.34 -11.19
N ILE A 187 -7.76 4.95 -10.66
CA ILE A 187 -7.67 5.36 -9.27
C ILE A 187 -7.69 6.88 -9.25
N THR A 188 -8.63 7.43 -8.51
CA THR A 188 -8.68 8.85 -8.21
C THR A 188 -8.12 9.05 -6.81
N VAL A 189 -7.08 9.85 -6.68
CA VAL A 189 -6.46 10.19 -5.40
C VAL A 189 -7.19 11.39 -4.82
N GLU A 190 -7.67 11.25 -3.59
CA GLU A 190 -8.41 12.27 -2.86
C GLU A 190 -7.76 12.47 -1.48
N ASP A 191 -7.81 13.68 -0.95
CA ASP A 191 -7.35 14.00 0.41
C ASP A 191 -5.98 13.38 0.76
N ALA A 192 -5.00 13.52 -0.14
CA ALA A 192 -3.66 13.02 0.12
C ALA A 192 -2.97 13.88 1.18
N GLU A 193 -2.51 13.22 2.25
CA GLU A 193 -1.68 13.85 3.26
C GLU A 193 -0.27 14.10 2.71
N GLN A 194 0.39 15.14 3.20
CA GLN A 194 1.80 15.37 2.89
C GLN A 194 2.67 14.28 3.51
N VAL A 195 3.74 13.91 2.79
CA VAL A 195 4.77 13.02 3.34
C VAL A 195 5.46 13.71 4.49
N HIS A 196 5.53 13.04 5.62
CA HIS A 196 6.17 13.57 6.82
C HIS A 196 7.00 12.48 7.54
N PRO A 197 8.06 12.87 8.27
CA PRO A 197 8.87 11.95 9.04
C PRO A 197 8.10 11.42 10.26
N VAL A 198 8.36 10.18 10.63
CA VAL A 198 7.79 9.52 11.81
C VAL A 198 8.82 9.52 12.93
N ALA A 199 8.54 10.21 14.04
CA ALA A 199 9.43 10.24 15.18
C ALA A 199 9.42 8.94 15.99
N GLY A 200 10.56 8.60 16.60
CA GLY A 200 10.70 7.46 17.50
C GLY A 200 10.78 6.10 16.82
N THR A 201 11.07 6.08 15.52
CA THR A 201 11.34 4.86 14.74
C THR A 201 12.81 4.47 14.83
N LYS A 202 13.13 3.19 14.66
CA LYS A 202 14.51 2.68 14.61
C LYS A 202 15.26 3.17 13.37
N TYR A 203 14.58 3.21 12.25
CA TYR A 203 15.09 3.69 10.98
C TYR A 203 14.39 4.98 10.59
N GLN A 204 15.06 5.84 9.84
CA GLN A 204 14.42 7.03 9.28
C GLN A 204 13.22 6.60 8.42
N THR A 205 12.04 7.04 8.83
CA THR A 205 10.77 6.56 8.27
C THR A 205 9.90 7.75 7.91
N TYR A 206 9.28 7.68 6.75
CA TYR A 206 8.35 8.69 6.23
C TYR A 206 7.01 8.05 5.98
N THR A 207 5.94 8.76 6.23
CA THR A 207 4.58 8.25 6.01
C THR A 207 3.71 9.28 5.32
N ALA A 208 2.74 8.78 4.60
CA ALA A 208 1.65 9.54 4.00
C ALA A 208 0.42 8.67 3.88
N SER A 209 -0.76 9.27 3.90
CA SER A 209 -2.00 8.56 3.66
C SER A 209 -2.87 9.29 2.64
N SER A 210 -3.79 8.57 2.04
CA SER A 210 -4.73 9.12 1.08
C SER A 210 -6.03 8.35 1.06
N ARG A 211 -7.11 9.05 0.82
CA ARG A 211 -8.35 8.45 0.33
C ARG A 211 -8.26 8.31 -1.18
N MET A 212 -8.75 7.19 -1.68
CA MET A 212 -8.74 6.89 -3.12
C MET A 212 -10.10 6.37 -3.54
N LEU A 213 -10.44 6.61 -4.79
CA LEU A 213 -11.62 6.04 -5.41
C LEU A 213 -11.17 5.14 -6.57
N TYR A 214 -11.31 3.84 -6.39
CA TYR A 214 -11.13 2.89 -7.49
C TYR A 214 -12.41 2.83 -8.31
N SER A 215 -12.29 2.91 -9.63
CA SER A 215 -13.39 2.72 -10.58
C SER A 215 -12.99 1.72 -11.65
N ASP A 216 -13.88 0.78 -11.96
CA ASP A 216 -13.74 -0.15 -13.08
C ASP A 216 -14.63 0.25 -14.28
N GLY A 217 -15.21 1.45 -14.21
CA GLY A 217 -16.14 1.98 -15.20
C GLY A 217 -17.62 1.68 -14.87
N THR A 218 -17.90 0.76 -13.97
CA THR A 218 -19.26 0.41 -13.54
C THR A 218 -19.47 0.57 -12.04
N VAL A 219 -18.47 0.18 -11.25
CA VAL A 219 -18.48 0.23 -9.79
C VAL A 219 -17.42 1.19 -9.32
N GLN A 220 -17.76 1.99 -8.31
CA GLN A 220 -16.82 2.85 -7.61
C GLN A 220 -16.62 2.31 -6.18
N THR A 221 -15.37 2.06 -5.83
CA THR A 221 -15.00 1.53 -4.52
C THR A 221 -14.11 2.53 -3.80
N PRO A 222 -14.60 3.17 -2.72
CA PRO A 222 -13.78 4.05 -1.91
C PRO A 222 -12.77 3.22 -1.10
N LEU A 223 -11.50 3.61 -1.21
CA LEU A 223 -10.37 2.99 -0.55
C LEU A 223 -9.63 4.00 0.33
N TYR A 224 -8.95 3.50 1.32
CA TYR A 224 -7.97 4.22 2.12
C TYR A 224 -6.62 3.53 1.98
N ALA A 225 -5.58 4.30 1.68
CA ALA A 225 -4.20 3.83 1.67
C ALA A 225 -3.36 4.57 2.71
N ASN A 226 -2.46 3.85 3.36
CA ASN A 226 -1.44 4.40 4.24
C ASN A 226 -0.10 3.81 3.81
N ALA A 227 0.85 4.66 3.50
CA ALA A 227 2.17 4.26 3.01
C ALA A 227 3.26 4.67 4.01
N ALA A 228 4.28 3.83 4.15
CA ALA A 228 5.48 4.15 4.89
C ALA A 228 6.72 3.78 4.09
N PHE A 229 7.65 4.71 3.97
CA PHE A 229 8.96 4.48 3.39
C PHE A 229 10.00 4.40 4.50
N VAL A 230 10.60 3.24 4.66
CA VAL A 230 11.56 2.93 5.72
C VAL A 230 12.96 2.83 5.13
N LEU A 231 13.84 3.75 5.55
CA LEU A 231 15.24 3.79 5.13
C LEU A 231 16.07 2.83 5.99
N LYS A 232 15.92 1.53 5.78
CA LYS A 232 16.79 0.54 6.39
C LYS A 232 18.09 0.44 5.60
N PRO A 233 19.28 0.54 6.24
CA PRO A 233 20.56 0.43 5.54
C PRO A 233 20.65 -0.83 4.67
N GLY A 234 20.99 -0.66 3.42
CA GLY A 234 21.12 -1.75 2.43
C GLY A 234 19.79 -2.31 1.91
N LYS A 235 18.66 -1.98 2.55
CA LYS A 235 17.36 -2.52 2.19
C LYS A 235 16.22 -1.53 2.48
N PRO A 236 16.10 -0.44 1.72
CA PRO A 236 14.97 0.48 1.85
C PRO A 236 13.67 -0.21 1.42
N VAL A 237 12.62 -0.08 2.22
CA VAL A 237 11.34 -0.76 1.98
C VAL A 237 10.20 0.23 1.97
N LEU A 238 9.34 0.11 0.95
CA LEU A 238 8.05 0.78 0.89
C LEU A 238 6.97 -0.18 1.37
N TYR A 239 6.23 0.24 2.39
CA TYR A 239 5.02 -0.42 2.86
C TYR A 239 3.81 0.35 2.37
N VAL A 240 2.79 -0.36 1.91
CA VAL A 240 1.50 0.23 1.52
C VAL A 240 0.38 -0.60 2.11
N GLY A 241 -0.31 -0.06 3.09
CA GLY A 241 -1.54 -0.63 3.64
C GLY A 241 -2.75 -0.09 2.87
N VAL A 242 -3.66 -0.96 2.47
CA VAL A 242 -4.88 -0.59 1.74
C VAL A 242 -6.08 -1.28 2.37
N THR A 243 -7.13 -0.52 2.60
CA THR A 243 -8.42 -1.03 3.08
C THR A 243 -9.58 -0.25 2.43
N SER A 244 -10.80 -0.71 2.61
CA SER A 244 -11.96 0.08 2.22
C SER A 244 -12.07 1.33 3.11
N ASP A 245 -12.51 2.47 2.55
CA ASP A 245 -12.58 3.72 3.31
C ASP A 245 -13.51 3.63 4.54
N VAL A 246 -14.53 2.79 4.49
CA VAL A 246 -15.42 2.54 5.64
C VAL A 246 -14.73 1.78 6.79
N GLN A 247 -13.59 1.16 6.54
CA GLN A 247 -12.79 0.44 7.55
C GLN A 247 -11.54 1.22 7.96
N ARG A 248 -11.36 2.43 7.43
CA ARG A 248 -10.20 3.30 7.69
C ARG A 248 -9.93 3.48 9.18
N ASP A 249 -10.96 3.80 9.95
CA ASP A 249 -10.81 4.12 11.38
C ASP A 249 -10.37 2.90 12.21
N TYR A 250 -10.63 1.69 11.72
CA TYR A 250 -10.12 0.46 12.31
C TYR A 250 -8.65 0.20 11.93
N PHE A 251 -8.28 0.34 10.64
CA PHE A 251 -6.95 -0.04 10.17
C PHE A 251 -5.90 1.08 10.24
N LYS A 252 -6.29 2.37 10.18
CA LYS A 252 -5.32 3.47 10.26
C LYS A 252 -4.40 3.36 11.49
N PRO A 253 -4.91 3.22 12.73
CA PRO A 253 -4.04 3.08 13.90
C PRO A 253 -3.20 1.80 13.87
N ILE A 254 -3.67 0.73 13.23
CA ILE A 254 -2.92 -0.51 13.08
C ILE A 254 -1.73 -0.30 12.14
N PHE A 255 -1.92 0.34 10.98
CA PHE A 255 -0.86 0.68 10.06
C PHE A 255 0.16 1.64 10.67
N ASP A 256 -0.31 2.73 11.31
CA ASP A 256 0.56 3.72 11.94
C ASP A 256 1.48 3.08 13.01
N ASN A 257 0.92 2.21 13.85
CA ASN A 257 1.69 1.50 14.88
C ASN A 257 2.62 0.45 14.27
N ALA A 258 2.17 -0.30 13.26
CA ALA A 258 2.98 -1.28 12.57
C ALA A 258 4.21 -0.63 11.92
N PHE A 259 4.02 0.47 11.18
CA PHE A 259 5.10 1.20 10.52
C PHE A 259 6.08 1.83 11.49
N LYS A 260 5.58 2.37 12.62
CA LYS A 260 6.43 2.93 13.68
C LYS A 260 7.27 1.87 14.38
N SER A 261 6.81 0.64 14.44
CA SER A 261 7.43 -0.45 15.19
C SER A 261 8.51 -1.22 14.44
N ILE A 262 8.75 -0.96 13.16
CA ILE A 262 9.68 -1.71 12.29
C ILE A 262 11.10 -1.68 12.86
N LYS A 263 11.68 -2.91 12.98
CA LYS A 263 12.99 -3.15 13.64
C LYS A 263 13.96 -3.82 12.69
#